data_b75b01541efae4b9945f102fda7e9d27
#
_entry.id   b75b01541efae4b9945f102fda7e9d27
#
_cell.length_a   1.000
_cell.length_b   1.000
_cell.length_c   1.000
_cell.angle_alpha   90.00
_cell.angle_beta   90.00
_cell.angle_gamma   90.00
#
_symmetry.space_group_name_H-M   'P 1'
#
loop_
_entity.id
_entity.type
_entity.pdbx_description
1 polymer ?
#
loop_
_entity_poly.entity_id
_entity_poly.type
_entity_poly.pdbx_seq_one_letter_code
_entity_poly.pdbx_strand_id
1 'polypeptide(L)'
;MVAAVLPLAGQALAQGGQGRAVVTILAKHTELVPTVAQQDVSIKVNGKESTVTAWAPFKSADDRMELILLIDGNARNLGRQFDEITHFIQGLGPGTRVAVGYMQNGAAVMASPLSADHKQVVNELHLPIGASTGPYFSLSDLAKRWPSNDPNARREVILLSDGVDPGNLRFDADDPYVKSAIEDAARARLVVYTIYWHTQSPVDRNGLIVNGGQSLMNEVTDATGGYSYQMGTENPVSFQPFFDDLLRRFANQYELEFTARPERKPAVEMLKLKVEGLGLQVTAPGQVLVSAAAPQ
;
A
#
# COMPACT_ATOMS: atom_id res chain seq x y z
N MET A 1 -29.06 -49.40 36.90
CA MET A 1 -28.04 -48.86 36.02
C MET A 1 -28.51 -47.48 35.56
N VAL A 2 -27.91 -46.41 36.10
CA VAL A 2 -28.20 -45.02 35.70
C VAL A 2 -27.03 -44.56 34.84
N ALA A 3 -27.30 -44.35 33.56
CA ALA A 3 -26.31 -43.83 32.63
C ALA A 3 -26.18 -42.32 32.85
N ALA A 4 -25.01 -41.84 33.28
CA ALA A 4 -24.67 -40.45 33.36
C ALA A 4 -24.31 -39.95 31.98
N VAL A 5 -25.14 -39.07 31.40
CA VAL A 5 -24.79 -38.31 30.18
C VAL A 5 -23.99 -37.09 30.61
N LEU A 6 -22.69 -37.11 30.31
CA LEU A 6 -21.83 -35.93 30.43
C LEU A 6 -22.15 -34.97 29.28
N PRO A 7 -22.43 -33.68 29.54
CA PRO A 7 -22.55 -32.70 28.47
C PRO A 7 -21.17 -32.43 27.90
N LEU A 8 -20.98 -32.68 26.60
CA LEU A 8 -19.87 -32.09 25.82
C LEU A 8 -20.08 -30.56 25.84
N ALA A 9 -19.30 -29.90 26.68
CA ALA A 9 -19.15 -28.46 26.60
C ALA A 9 -18.41 -28.14 25.26
N GLY A 10 -19.18 -27.85 24.22
CA GLY A 10 -18.65 -27.27 23.01
C GLY A 10 -17.97 -25.96 23.38
N GLN A 11 -16.66 -25.92 23.28
CA GLN A 11 -15.92 -24.65 23.32
C GLN A 11 -16.39 -23.83 22.11
N ALA A 12 -17.28 -22.87 22.36
CA ALA A 12 -17.55 -21.81 21.41
C ALA A 12 -16.22 -21.06 21.22
N LEU A 13 -15.51 -21.34 20.13
CA LEU A 13 -14.40 -20.53 19.69
C LEU A 13 -14.97 -19.12 19.50
N ALA A 14 -14.64 -18.22 20.39
CA ALA A 14 -14.95 -16.82 20.24
C ALA A 14 -14.45 -16.42 18.85
N GLN A 15 -15.37 -16.08 17.93
CA GLN A 15 -15.00 -15.65 16.58
C GLN A 15 -14.22 -14.35 16.74
N GLY A 16 -12.90 -14.43 16.54
CA GLY A 16 -12.01 -13.28 16.57
C GLY A 16 -12.32 -12.31 15.43
N GLY A 17 -11.91 -11.08 15.57
CA GLY A 17 -11.88 -10.15 14.45
C GLY A 17 -10.94 -10.67 13.35
N GLN A 18 -11.36 -10.59 12.10
CA GLN A 18 -10.55 -11.03 10.95
C GLN A 18 -9.81 -9.87 10.35
N GLY A 19 -8.57 -10.09 9.94
CA GLY A 19 -7.76 -9.14 9.20
C GLY A 19 -7.07 -9.80 8.02
N ARG A 20 -6.72 -8.99 7.04
CA ARG A 20 -5.96 -9.35 5.84
C ARG A 20 -4.88 -8.33 5.59
N ALA A 21 -3.73 -8.76 5.10
CA ALA A 21 -2.62 -7.90 4.73
C ALA A 21 -1.83 -8.47 3.55
N VAL A 22 -1.20 -7.59 2.80
CA VAL A 22 -0.19 -7.95 1.79
C VAL A 22 1.17 -7.84 2.42
N VAL A 23 1.99 -8.88 2.28
CA VAL A 23 3.35 -8.93 2.82
C VAL A 23 4.32 -9.19 1.67
N THR A 24 5.32 -8.32 1.52
CA THR A 24 6.39 -8.49 0.52
C THR A 24 7.59 -9.16 1.15
N ILE A 25 8.11 -10.22 0.51
CA ILE A 25 9.32 -10.91 0.94
C ILE A 25 10.34 -10.88 -0.19
N LEU A 26 11.52 -10.35 0.10
CA LEU A 26 12.64 -10.32 -0.81
C LEU A 26 13.85 -11.02 -0.17
N ALA A 27 14.77 -11.50 -0.99
CA ALA A 27 16.08 -11.96 -0.52
C ALA A 27 17.07 -10.79 -0.49
N LYS A 28 17.89 -10.71 0.57
CA LYS A 28 18.87 -9.62 0.75
C LYS A 28 20.05 -9.70 -0.21
N HIS A 29 20.44 -10.91 -0.62
CA HIS A 29 21.70 -11.15 -1.31
C HIS A 29 21.57 -12.01 -2.58
N THR A 30 20.35 -12.45 -2.91
CA THR A 30 20.08 -13.27 -4.09
C THR A 30 18.80 -12.82 -4.77
N GLU A 31 18.65 -13.13 -6.07
CA GLU A 31 17.40 -12.87 -6.80
C GLU A 31 16.31 -13.89 -6.45
N LEU A 32 16.72 -15.11 -6.04
CA LEU A 32 15.79 -16.18 -5.67
C LEU A 32 15.29 -15.98 -4.25
N VAL A 33 14.01 -15.68 -4.13
CA VAL A 33 13.32 -15.59 -2.84
C VAL A 33 12.86 -16.98 -2.44
N PRO A 34 13.30 -17.51 -1.28
CA PRO A 34 12.83 -18.80 -0.81
C PRO A 34 11.33 -18.74 -0.46
N THR A 35 10.65 -19.87 -0.67
CA THR A 35 9.25 -20.00 -0.24
C THR A 35 9.21 -20.01 1.30
N VAL A 36 8.35 -19.16 1.85
CA VAL A 36 8.10 -19.10 3.30
C VAL A 36 6.85 -19.89 3.63
N ALA A 37 6.95 -20.81 4.58
CA ALA A 37 5.83 -21.61 5.04
C ALA A 37 5.02 -20.83 6.11
N GLN A 38 3.72 -21.10 6.22
CA GLN A 38 2.84 -20.46 7.21
C GLN A 38 3.34 -20.60 8.64
N GLN A 39 3.91 -21.73 8.99
CA GLN A 39 4.44 -22.01 10.33
C GLN A 39 5.63 -21.12 10.72
N ASP A 40 6.31 -20.54 9.73
CA ASP A 40 7.47 -19.65 9.95
C ASP A 40 7.02 -18.18 10.12
N VAL A 41 5.71 -17.92 10.07
CA VAL A 41 5.10 -16.58 10.19
C VAL A 41 4.43 -16.44 11.55
N SER A 42 4.81 -15.43 12.29
CA SER A 42 4.17 -15.04 13.55
C SER A 42 3.76 -13.57 13.53
N ILE A 43 2.63 -13.27 14.15
CA ILE A 43 2.07 -11.92 14.15
C ILE A 43 1.58 -11.52 15.54
N LYS A 44 1.67 -10.21 15.78
CA LYS A 44 1.03 -9.55 16.94
C LYS A 44 0.17 -8.40 16.43
N VAL A 45 -1.05 -8.35 16.94
CA VAL A 45 -1.97 -7.22 16.72
C VAL A 45 -2.12 -6.48 18.04
N ASN A 46 -1.81 -5.18 18.06
CA ASN A 46 -1.73 -4.38 19.29
C ASN A 46 -0.90 -5.03 20.39
N GLY A 47 0.24 -5.61 20.00
CA GLY A 47 1.16 -6.28 20.92
C GLY A 47 0.72 -7.65 21.43
N LYS A 48 -0.45 -8.16 21.03
CA LYS A 48 -1.00 -9.48 21.42
C LYS A 48 -0.80 -10.48 20.30
N GLU A 49 -0.34 -11.70 20.66
CA GLU A 49 -0.24 -12.81 19.72
C GLU A 49 -1.59 -13.04 19.02
N SER A 50 -1.55 -13.25 17.73
CA SER A 50 -2.70 -13.46 16.86
C SER A 50 -2.45 -14.67 15.96
N THR A 51 -3.52 -15.29 15.48
CA THR A 51 -3.42 -16.55 14.73
C THR A 51 -3.42 -16.29 13.24
N VAL A 52 -2.39 -16.75 12.54
CA VAL A 52 -2.34 -16.78 11.07
C VAL A 52 -3.31 -17.88 10.60
N THR A 53 -4.33 -17.51 9.83
CA THR A 53 -5.35 -18.43 9.30
C THR A 53 -5.09 -18.84 7.87
N ALA A 54 -4.45 -17.95 7.05
CA ALA A 54 -3.96 -18.26 5.73
C ALA A 54 -2.67 -17.50 5.42
N TRP A 55 -1.83 -18.15 4.63
CA TRP A 55 -0.58 -17.59 4.12
C TRP A 55 -0.34 -18.17 2.73
N ALA A 56 -0.52 -17.35 1.70
CA ALA A 56 -0.44 -17.79 0.30
C ALA A 56 0.31 -16.77 -0.57
N PRO A 57 1.22 -17.20 -1.47
CA PRO A 57 1.83 -16.29 -2.43
C PRO A 57 0.81 -15.89 -3.51
N PHE A 58 0.86 -14.62 -3.92
CA PHE A 58 0.12 -14.13 -5.09
C PHE A 58 0.81 -14.60 -6.38
N LYS A 59 0.64 -15.87 -6.74
CA LYS A 59 1.26 -16.51 -7.93
C LYS A 59 0.27 -17.32 -8.76
N SER A 60 -1.02 -17.25 -8.42
CA SER A 60 -2.05 -18.01 -9.13
C SER A 60 -2.56 -17.23 -10.35
N ALA A 61 -3.20 -17.94 -11.29
CA ALA A 61 -3.90 -17.30 -12.41
C ALA A 61 -5.06 -16.39 -11.96
N ASP A 62 -5.51 -16.56 -10.71
CA ASP A 62 -6.58 -15.77 -10.10
C ASP A 62 -6.04 -14.55 -9.33
N ASP A 63 -4.73 -14.31 -9.31
CA ASP A 63 -4.14 -13.13 -8.72
C ASP A 63 -4.58 -11.87 -9.47
N ARG A 64 -5.39 -11.07 -8.80
CA ARG A 64 -5.95 -9.83 -9.35
C ARG A 64 -5.29 -8.64 -8.69
N MET A 65 -4.38 -8.01 -9.41
CA MET A 65 -3.77 -6.77 -8.96
C MET A 65 -4.51 -5.57 -9.56
N GLU A 66 -4.84 -4.60 -8.71
CA GLU A 66 -5.35 -3.29 -9.08
C GLU A 66 -4.31 -2.25 -8.70
N LEU A 67 -3.70 -1.61 -9.69
CA LEU A 67 -2.64 -0.64 -9.52
C LEU A 67 -3.11 0.75 -9.93
N ILE A 68 -2.95 1.74 -9.05
CA ILE A 68 -3.20 3.14 -9.40
C ILE A 68 -1.90 3.94 -9.28
N LEU A 69 -1.51 4.59 -10.37
CA LEU A 69 -0.48 5.61 -10.35
C LEU A 69 -1.16 6.95 -10.03
N LEU A 70 -0.86 7.51 -8.86
CA LEU A 70 -1.38 8.80 -8.43
C LEU A 70 -0.26 9.84 -8.50
N ILE A 71 -0.34 10.71 -9.51
CA ILE A 71 0.73 11.65 -9.88
C ILE A 71 0.39 13.04 -9.33
N ASP A 72 1.35 13.68 -8.69
CA ASP A 72 1.21 15.04 -8.19
C ASP A 72 0.89 16.03 -9.31
N GLY A 73 -0.13 16.88 -9.13
CA GLY A 73 -0.54 17.89 -10.09
C GLY A 73 0.54 18.93 -10.39
N ASN A 74 1.56 19.06 -9.55
CA ASN A 74 2.71 19.93 -9.75
C ASN A 74 3.91 19.22 -10.44
N ALA A 75 3.84 17.94 -10.73
CA ALA A 75 4.90 17.18 -11.40
C ALA A 75 4.94 17.42 -12.92
N ARG A 76 4.90 18.70 -13.33
CA ARG A 76 4.89 19.12 -14.75
C ARG A 76 6.24 19.01 -15.43
N ASN A 77 7.30 18.86 -14.65
CA ASN A 77 8.68 18.74 -15.12
C ASN A 77 9.10 17.28 -15.38
N LEU A 78 8.15 16.36 -15.50
CA LEU A 78 8.41 15.02 -16.00
C LEU A 78 8.82 15.11 -17.47
N GLY A 79 10.06 14.74 -17.75
CA GLY A 79 10.61 14.68 -19.10
C GLY A 79 10.54 13.24 -19.63
N ARG A 80 11.72 12.62 -19.82
CA ARG A 80 11.83 11.20 -20.22
C ARG A 80 11.16 10.22 -19.24
N GLN A 81 11.01 10.60 -17.97
CA GLN A 81 10.33 9.79 -16.97
C GLN A 81 8.86 9.52 -17.33
N PHE A 82 8.25 10.39 -18.12
CA PHE A 82 6.91 10.18 -18.65
C PHE A 82 6.85 8.99 -19.61
N ASP A 83 7.85 8.84 -20.47
CA ASP A 83 7.97 7.68 -21.36
C ASP A 83 8.26 6.41 -20.56
N GLU A 84 9.04 6.50 -19.49
CA GLU A 84 9.32 5.37 -18.59
C GLU A 84 8.06 4.90 -17.86
N ILE A 85 7.19 5.83 -17.41
CA ILE A 85 5.87 5.50 -16.86
C ILE A 85 5.01 4.76 -17.90
N THR A 86 5.01 5.27 -19.13
CA THR A 86 4.28 4.64 -20.25
C THR A 86 4.75 3.20 -20.49
N HIS A 87 6.06 2.97 -20.56
CA HIS A 87 6.64 1.64 -20.73
C HIS A 87 6.34 0.71 -19.55
N PHE A 88 6.42 1.24 -18.32
CA PHE A 88 6.07 0.47 -17.12
C PHE A 88 4.62 -0.02 -17.16
N ILE A 89 3.67 0.87 -17.47
CA ILE A 89 2.25 0.50 -17.59
C ILE A 89 2.05 -0.58 -18.66
N GLN A 90 2.68 -0.42 -19.84
CA GLN A 90 2.57 -1.38 -20.93
C GLN A 90 3.21 -2.73 -20.61
N GLY A 91 4.23 -2.75 -19.74
CA GLY A 91 4.95 -3.95 -19.33
C GLY A 91 4.29 -4.73 -18.18
N LEU A 92 3.21 -4.21 -17.58
CA LEU A 92 2.49 -4.91 -16.50
C LEU A 92 1.88 -6.22 -17.01
N GLY A 93 1.80 -7.23 -16.13
CA GLY A 93 1.22 -8.51 -16.44
C GLY A 93 -0.28 -8.45 -16.78
N PRO A 94 -0.80 -9.40 -17.55
CA PRO A 94 -2.20 -9.38 -18.04
C PRO A 94 -3.23 -9.48 -16.91
N GLY A 95 -2.85 -9.98 -15.72
CA GLY A 95 -3.71 -10.01 -14.53
C GLY A 95 -3.84 -8.66 -13.81
N THR A 96 -3.07 -7.64 -14.24
CA THR A 96 -3.07 -6.32 -13.61
C THR A 96 -4.09 -5.41 -14.27
N ARG A 97 -4.99 -4.84 -13.49
CA ARG A 97 -5.80 -3.70 -13.88
C ARG A 97 -5.09 -2.43 -13.42
N VAL A 98 -4.89 -1.48 -14.29
CA VAL A 98 -4.18 -0.25 -13.97
C VAL A 98 -5.03 0.98 -14.27
N ALA A 99 -4.85 2.04 -13.51
CA ALA A 99 -5.38 3.35 -13.78
C ALA A 99 -4.35 4.44 -13.45
N VAL A 100 -4.53 5.60 -14.05
CA VAL A 100 -3.75 6.80 -13.72
C VAL A 100 -4.70 7.86 -13.17
N GLY A 101 -4.29 8.50 -12.10
CA GLY A 101 -4.95 9.65 -11.50
C GLY A 101 -3.96 10.77 -11.19
N TYR A 102 -4.49 11.96 -11.07
CA TYR A 102 -3.73 13.16 -10.72
C TYR A 102 -4.23 13.74 -9.42
N MET A 103 -3.31 14.20 -8.58
CA MET A 103 -3.65 14.95 -7.38
C MET A 103 -4.05 16.38 -7.77
N GLN A 104 -5.30 16.74 -7.57
CA GLN A 104 -5.82 18.04 -7.91
C GLN A 104 -6.74 18.53 -6.80
N ASN A 105 -6.46 19.70 -6.22
CA ASN A 105 -7.30 20.33 -5.20
C ASN A 105 -7.67 19.40 -4.03
N GLY A 106 -6.73 18.57 -3.57
CA GLY A 106 -6.92 17.61 -2.48
C GLY A 106 -7.73 16.36 -2.84
N ALA A 107 -8.00 16.13 -4.13
CA ALA A 107 -8.70 14.96 -4.62
C ALA A 107 -7.84 14.14 -5.58
N ALA A 108 -8.16 12.84 -5.70
CA ALA A 108 -7.64 11.97 -6.74
C ALA A 108 -8.56 12.06 -7.97
N VAL A 109 -8.13 12.78 -9.00
CA VAL A 109 -8.85 12.92 -10.25
C VAL A 109 -8.36 11.88 -11.24
N MET A 110 -9.18 10.87 -11.53
CA MET A 110 -8.81 9.79 -12.42
C MET A 110 -8.77 10.26 -13.87
N ALA A 111 -7.65 10.04 -14.56
CA ALA A 111 -7.48 10.28 -15.99
C ALA A 111 -8.00 9.10 -16.81
N SER A 112 -7.86 7.88 -16.28
CA SER A 112 -8.36 6.67 -16.93
C SER A 112 -9.21 5.84 -15.97
N PRO A 113 -10.16 5.02 -16.48
CA PRO A 113 -10.77 3.99 -15.66
C PRO A 113 -9.74 2.90 -15.30
N LEU A 114 -10.01 2.15 -14.24
CA LEU A 114 -9.24 0.96 -13.90
C LEU A 114 -9.47 -0.13 -14.96
N SER A 115 -8.45 -0.43 -15.76
CA SER A 115 -8.56 -1.27 -16.96
C SER A 115 -7.42 -2.27 -17.09
N ALA A 116 -7.72 -3.46 -17.63
CA ALA A 116 -6.72 -4.43 -18.10
C ALA A 116 -6.19 -4.10 -19.51
N ASP A 117 -6.83 -3.17 -20.22
CA ASP A 117 -6.32 -2.64 -21.49
C ASP A 117 -5.30 -1.52 -21.19
N HIS A 118 -4.04 -1.91 -21.01
CA HIS A 118 -2.95 -1.00 -20.68
C HIS A 118 -2.71 0.04 -21.79
N LYS A 119 -3.03 -0.27 -23.06
CA LYS A 119 -2.92 0.69 -24.16
C LYS A 119 -3.93 1.81 -24.02
N GLN A 120 -5.17 1.46 -23.65
CA GLN A 120 -6.20 2.46 -23.37
C GLN A 120 -5.75 3.40 -22.25
N VAL A 121 -5.21 2.86 -21.15
CA VAL A 121 -4.74 3.67 -20.01
C VAL A 121 -3.61 4.62 -20.43
N VAL A 122 -2.67 4.13 -21.23
CA VAL A 122 -1.56 4.97 -21.73
C VAL A 122 -2.05 6.10 -22.65
N ASN A 123 -3.08 5.86 -23.46
CA ASN A 123 -3.65 6.91 -24.33
C ASN A 123 -4.30 8.06 -23.54
N GLU A 124 -4.72 7.81 -22.29
CA GLU A 124 -5.29 8.83 -21.39
C GLU A 124 -4.22 9.49 -20.51
N LEU A 125 -2.98 8.99 -20.55
CA LEU A 125 -1.87 9.56 -19.79
C LEU A 125 -1.43 10.89 -20.40
N HIS A 126 -1.33 11.92 -19.58
CA HIS A 126 -0.88 13.26 -19.99
C HIS A 126 -0.05 13.89 -18.86
N LEU A 127 0.71 14.93 -19.16
CA LEU A 127 1.37 15.71 -18.13
C LEU A 127 0.35 16.34 -17.19
N PRO A 128 0.63 16.41 -15.87
CA PRO A 128 -0.30 16.98 -14.91
C PRO A 128 -0.73 18.40 -15.27
N ILE A 129 -2.03 18.67 -15.16
CA ILE A 129 -2.64 19.98 -15.37
C ILE A 129 -3.36 20.35 -14.08
N GLY A 130 -2.93 21.39 -13.40
CA GLY A 130 -3.58 21.82 -12.15
C GLY A 130 -2.58 22.14 -11.04
N ALA A 131 -3.09 22.35 -9.85
CA ALA A 131 -2.30 22.54 -8.63
C ALA A 131 -2.63 21.43 -7.66
N SER A 132 -1.61 20.79 -7.09
CA SER A 132 -1.76 19.90 -5.94
C SER A 132 -1.90 20.72 -4.67
N THR A 133 -2.77 20.30 -3.78
CA THR A 133 -2.97 20.89 -2.45
C THR A 133 -2.50 19.96 -1.33
N GLY A 134 -1.85 18.87 -1.66
CA GLY A 134 -1.28 17.92 -0.70
C GLY A 134 -1.54 16.47 -1.10
N PRO A 135 -0.50 15.63 -1.05
CA PRO A 135 -0.60 14.23 -1.46
C PRO A 135 -1.51 13.41 -0.53
N TYR A 136 -1.55 13.75 0.75
CA TYR A 136 -2.27 12.98 1.77
C TYR A 136 -3.78 13.11 1.66
N PHE A 137 -4.29 14.30 1.30
CA PHE A 137 -5.72 14.48 0.99
C PHE A 137 -6.13 13.64 -0.22
N SER A 138 -5.31 13.66 -1.28
CA SER A 138 -5.60 12.92 -2.50
C SER A 138 -5.51 11.40 -2.26
N LEU A 139 -4.58 10.94 -1.44
CA LEU A 139 -4.48 9.52 -1.04
C LEU A 139 -5.71 9.09 -0.22
N SER A 140 -6.12 9.90 0.77
CA SER A 140 -7.32 9.66 1.57
C SER A 140 -8.58 9.61 0.71
N ASP A 141 -8.73 10.54 -0.23
CA ASP A 141 -9.84 10.59 -1.17
C ASP A 141 -9.86 9.35 -2.09
N LEU A 142 -8.71 8.95 -2.65
CA LEU A 142 -8.57 7.72 -3.44
C LEU A 142 -8.97 6.48 -2.63
N ALA A 143 -8.47 6.36 -1.40
CA ALA A 143 -8.77 5.23 -0.53
C ALA A 143 -10.27 5.08 -0.25
N LYS A 144 -10.97 6.19 -0.01
CA LYS A 144 -12.43 6.22 0.23
C LYS A 144 -13.25 5.92 -1.02
N ARG A 145 -12.73 6.27 -2.19
CA ARG A 145 -13.42 6.17 -3.49
C ARG A 145 -12.74 5.21 -4.45
N TRP A 146 -12.07 4.16 -3.93
CA TRP A 146 -11.41 3.17 -4.76
C TRP A 146 -12.33 2.70 -5.90
N PRO A 147 -11.87 2.69 -7.18
CA PRO A 147 -12.75 2.52 -8.34
C PRO A 147 -13.24 1.08 -8.56
N SER A 148 -13.04 0.19 -7.63
CA SER A 148 -13.45 -1.22 -7.69
C SER A 148 -14.02 -1.70 -6.36
N ASN A 149 -15.01 -2.59 -6.44
CA ASN A 149 -15.57 -3.29 -5.29
C ASN A 149 -15.10 -4.76 -5.20
N ASP A 150 -14.06 -5.16 -5.94
CA ASP A 150 -13.54 -6.51 -5.86
C ASP A 150 -12.86 -6.74 -4.49
N PRO A 151 -13.43 -7.59 -3.60
CA PRO A 151 -12.89 -7.80 -2.27
C PRO A 151 -11.60 -8.62 -2.27
N ASN A 152 -11.33 -9.32 -3.37
CA ASN A 152 -10.19 -10.22 -3.53
C ASN A 152 -9.03 -9.56 -4.30
N ALA A 153 -9.24 -8.36 -4.83
CA ALA A 153 -8.18 -7.65 -5.50
C ALA A 153 -7.13 -7.16 -4.52
N ARG A 154 -5.86 -7.38 -4.87
CA ARG A 154 -4.70 -6.75 -4.25
C ARG A 154 -4.62 -5.32 -4.76
N ARG A 155 -4.68 -4.34 -3.85
CA ARG A 155 -4.76 -2.91 -4.18
C ARG A 155 -3.43 -2.24 -3.93
N GLU A 156 -2.82 -1.74 -4.98
CA GLU A 156 -1.51 -1.11 -4.96
C GLU A 156 -1.60 0.34 -5.45
N VAL A 157 -0.88 1.25 -4.80
CA VAL A 157 -0.79 2.65 -5.21
C VAL A 157 0.68 3.02 -5.37
N ILE A 158 1.03 3.65 -6.49
CA ILE A 158 2.30 4.36 -6.65
C ILE A 158 2.01 5.85 -6.58
N LEU A 159 2.49 6.49 -5.52
CA LEU A 159 2.35 7.91 -5.27
C LEU A 159 3.60 8.63 -5.78
N LEU A 160 3.48 9.43 -6.83
CA LEU A 160 4.56 10.25 -7.38
C LEU A 160 4.40 11.68 -6.88
N SER A 161 5.20 12.09 -5.90
CA SER A 161 5.11 13.41 -5.24
C SER A 161 6.42 13.77 -4.53
N ASP A 162 6.52 15.00 -4.05
CA ASP A 162 7.57 15.41 -3.10
C ASP A 162 7.14 15.25 -1.62
N GLY A 163 5.94 14.75 -1.37
CA GLY A 163 5.43 14.53 -0.03
C GLY A 163 5.08 15.81 0.75
N VAL A 164 5.09 16.97 0.09
CA VAL A 164 4.87 18.26 0.75
C VAL A 164 3.44 18.74 0.51
N ASP A 165 2.74 19.07 1.60
CA ASP A 165 1.51 19.82 1.53
C ASP A 165 1.82 21.33 1.56
N PRO A 166 1.57 22.08 0.47
CA PRO A 166 1.85 23.52 0.43
C PRO A 166 1.04 24.33 1.45
N GLY A 167 -0.09 23.82 1.89
CA GLY A 167 -0.96 24.45 2.89
C GLY A 167 -0.56 24.11 4.34
N ASN A 168 0.29 23.11 4.54
CA ASN A 168 0.73 22.66 5.86
C ASN A 168 2.19 22.20 5.83
N LEU A 169 3.09 23.13 6.11
CA LEU A 169 4.54 22.87 6.19
C LEU A 169 4.98 22.33 7.57
N ARG A 170 4.09 21.72 8.31
CA ARG A 170 4.42 20.96 9.52
C ARG A 170 4.77 19.54 9.11
N PHE A 171 5.99 19.16 9.33
CA PHE A 171 6.48 17.79 9.10
C PHE A 171 6.45 17.02 10.42
N ASP A 172 5.28 16.93 11.00
CA ASP A 172 5.04 16.31 12.28
C ASP A 172 4.43 14.93 12.08
N ALA A 173 4.98 13.90 12.72
CA ALA A 173 4.41 12.56 12.73
C ALA A 173 2.96 12.52 13.26
N ASP A 174 2.56 13.55 14.01
CA ASP A 174 1.21 13.73 14.52
C ASP A 174 0.29 14.54 13.57
N ASP A 175 0.73 14.82 12.34
CA ASP A 175 -0.09 15.52 11.35
C ASP A 175 -1.41 14.79 11.12
N PRO A 176 -2.57 15.42 11.38
CA PRO A 176 -3.87 14.77 11.30
C PRO A 176 -4.24 14.35 9.88
N TYR A 177 -3.72 15.01 8.85
CA TYR A 177 -3.99 14.69 7.45
C TYR A 177 -3.21 13.45 7.00
N VAL A 178 -1.95 13.33 7.44
CA VAL A 178 -1.13 12.13 7.21
C VAL A 178 -1.75 10.93 7.93
N LYS A 179 -2.11 11.09 9.20
CA LYS A 179 -2.79 10.04 9.98
C LYS A 179 -4.11 9.61 9.34
N SER A 180 -4.93 10.54 8.87
CA SER A 180 -6.17 10.21 8.18
C SER A 180 -5.91 9.46 6.88
N ALA A 181 -4.90 9.86 6.09
CA ALA A 181 -4.54 9.16 4.86
C ALA A 181 -4.07 7.73 5.12
N ILE A 182 -3.26 7.53 6.15
CA ILE A 182 -2.81 6.20 6.58
C ILE A 182 -4.00 5.34 7.03
N GLU A 183 -4.87 5.87 7.88
CA GLU A 183 -6.04 5.15 8.36
C GLU A 183 -7.00 4.76 7.23
N ASP A 184 -7.26 5.69 6.30
CA ASP A 184 -8.12 5.43 5.15
C ASP A 184 -7.48 4.40 4.19
N ALA A 185 -6.16 4.48 3.96
CA ALA A 185 -5.41 3.49 3.18
C ALA A 185 -5.47 2.09 3.83
N ALA A 186 -5.27 2.00 5.15
CA ALA A 186 -5.38 0.75 5.89
C ALA A 186 -6.81 0.17 5.84
N ARG A 187 -7.84 1.00 5.96
CA ARG A 187 -9.25 0.59 5.80
C ARG A 187 -9.57 0.07 4.40
N ALA A 188 -8.97 0.69 3.38
CA ALA A 188 -9.11 0.27 1.99
C ALA A 188 -8.15 -0.89 1.61
N ARG A 189 -7.29 -1.32 2.54
CA ARG A 189 -6.23 -2.34 2.33
C ARG A 189 -5.28 -1.99 1.18
N LEU A 190 -4.89 -0.73 1.09
CA LEU A 190 -3.93 -0.27 0.09
C LEU A 190 -2.50 -0.56 0.56
N VAL A 191 -1.67 -1.03 -0.36
CA VAL A 191 -0.21 -0.98 -0.25
C VAL A 191 0.26 0.25 -1.02
N VAL A 192 0.94 1.18 -0.34
CA VAL A 192 1.34 2.45 -0.93
C VAL A 192 2.85 2.48 -1.12
N TYR A 193 3.29 2.62 -2.36
CA TYR A 193 4.66 2.94 -2.73
C TYR A 193 4.77 4.41 -3.03
N THR A 194 5.90 5.02 -2.73
CA THR A 194 6.14 6.41 -3.08
C THR A 194 7.40 6.53 -3.94
N ILE A 195 7.34 7.39 -4.95
CA ILE A 195 8.51 7.83 -5.73
C ILE A 195 8.65 9.32 -5.48
N TYR A 196 9.76 9.71 -4.82
CA TYR A 196 10.05 11.11 -4.61
C TYR A 196 10.32 11.80 -5.94
N TRP A 197 9.61 12.88 -6.18
CA TRP A 197 9.79 13.76 -7.32
C TRP A 197 9.66 15.21 -6.89
N HIS A 198 10.75 15.97 -7.02
CA HIS A 198 10.74 17.39 -6.75
C HIS A 198 9.83 18.11 -7.77
N THR A 199 8.67 18.54 -7.31
CA THR A 199 7.63 19.13 -8.14
C THR A 199 7.89 20.61 -8.40
N GLN A 200 7.19 21.19 -9.38
CA GLN A 200 7.18 22.64 -9.64
C GLN A 200 6.18 23.38 -8.73
N SER A 201 6.25 23.10 -7.44
CA SER A 201 5.43 23.82 -6.44
C SER A 201 5.95 25.24 -6.22
N PRO A 202 5.07 26.20 -5.92
CA PRO A 202 5.48 27.55 -5.54
C PRO A 202 6.19 27.63 -4.17
N VAL A 203 6.16 26.55 -3.38
CA VAL A 203 6.86 26.49 -2.09
C VAL A 203 8.36 26.34 -2.34
N ASP A 204 9.16 27.20 -1.69
CA ASP A 204 10.62 27.08 -1.71
C ASP A 204 11.06 25.77 -1.07
N ARG A 205 11.88 24.98 -1.77
CA ARG A 205 12.35 23.66 -1.38
C ARG A 205 13.74 23.74 -0.76
N ASN A 206 13.81 24.04 0.51
CA ASN A 206 15.05 23.89 1.28
C ASN A 206 15.17 22.46 1.84
N GLY A 207 16.34 22.09 2.37
CA GLY A 207 16.60 20.75 2.87
C GLY A 207 15.64 20.30 3.98
N LEU A 208 15.11 21.22 4.79
CA LEU A 208 14.13 20.90 5.84
C LEU A 208 12.81 20.45 5.22
N ILE A 209 12.32 21.16 4.21
CA ILE A 209 11.06 20.85 3.51
C ILE A 209 11.20 19.53 2.76
N VAL A 210 12.30 19.32 2.04
CA VAL A 210 12.55 18.07 1.31
C VAL A 210 12.61 16.88 2.27
N ASN A 211 13.41 16.96 3.32
CA ASN A 211 13.52 15.88 4.30
C ASN A 211 12.19 15.61 5.02
N GLY A 212 11.43 16.67 5.31
CA GLY A 212 10.11 16.56 5.91
C GLY A 212 9.13 15.81 5.00
N GLY A 213 9.02 16.19 3.73
CA GLY A 213 8.17 15.49 2.77
C GLY A 213 8.54 14.02 2.60
N GLN A 214 9.85 13.73 2.46
CA GLN A 214 10.35 12.34 2.37
C GLN A 214 10.05 11.54 3.65
N SER A 215 10.16 12.16 4.83
CA SER A 215 9.85 11.51 6.11
C SER A 215 8.38 11.10 6.19
N LEU A 216 7.47 11.99 5.79
CA LEU A 216 6.03 11.69 5.80
C LEU A 216 5.66 10.63 4.75
N MET A 217 6.30 10.61 3.59
CA MET A 217 6.12 9.53 2.61
C MET A 217 6.61 8.18 3.15
N ASN A 218 7.75 8.15 3.88
CA ASN A 218 8.21 6.93 4.55
C ASN A 218 7.20 6.45 5.58
N GLU A 219 6.60 7.35 6.36
CA GLU A 219 5.57 7.00 7.34
C GLU A 219 4.36 6.32 6.70
N VAL A 220 3.88 6.86 5.56
CA VAL A 220 2.78 6.25 4.80
C VAL A 220 3.15 4.86 4.29
N THR A 221 4.35 4.69 3.72
CA THR A 221 4.79 3.38 3.18
C THR A 221 4.99 2.35 4.28
N ASP A 222 5.57 2.74 5.42
CA ASP A 222 5.75 1.86 6.58
C ASP A 222 4.41 1.42 7.18
N ALA A 223 3.45 2.34 7.24
CA ALA A 223 2.11 2.04 7.74
C ALA A 223 1.33 1.09 6.82
N THR A 224 1.54 1.16 5.51
CA THR A 224 0.76 0.42 4.50
C THR A 224 1.48 -0.79 3.89
N GLY A 225 2.74 -1.02 4.26
CA GLY A 225 3.52 -2.18 3.79
C GLY A 225 4.13 -2.02 2.39
N GLY A 226 4.27 -0.79 1.92
CA GLY A 226 4.94 -0.46 0.67
C GLY A 226 6.42 -0.13 0.82
N TYR A 227 6.91 0.74 -0.05
CA TYR A 227 8.31 1.18 -0.04
C TYR A 227 8.46 2.56 -0.64
N SER A 228 9.39 3.37 -0.11
CA SER A 228 9.66 4.73 -0.59
C SER A 228 10.96 4.77 -1.39
N TYR A 229 10.88 5.27 -2.63
CA TYR A 229 12.01 5.45 -3.54
C TYR A 229 12.41 6.92 -3.54
N GLN A 230 13.66 7.17 -3.13
CA GLN A 230 14.24 8.51 -3.10
C GLN A 230 15.75 8.45 -3.32
N MET A 231 16.31 9.45 -3.99
CA MET A 231 17.74 9.58 -4.26
C MET A 231 18.26 10.93 -3.71
N GLY A 232 18.29 11.03 -2.37
CA GLY A 232 18.64 12.29 -1.72
C GLY A 232 17.59 13.37 -1.99
N THR A 233 18.03 14.58 -2.31
CA THR A 233 17.15 15.76 -2.48
C THR A 233 16.83 16.06 -3.95
N GLU A 234 17.44 15.35 -4.87
CA GLU A 234 17.32 15.58 -6.32
C GLU A 234 16.34 14.61 -6.97
N ASN A 235 15.84 15.01 -8.14
CA ASN A 235 15.03 14.11 -8.94
C ASN A 235 15.90 12.99 -9.55
N PRO A 236 15.42 11.75 -9.57
CA PRO A 236 16.12 10.65 -10.21
C PRO A 236 16.23 10.90 -11.72
N VAL A 237 17.38 10.56 -12.28
CA VAL A 237 17.61 10.63 -13.73
C VAL A 237 16.70 9.69 -14.51
N SER A 238 16.32 8.56 -13.89
CA SER A 238 15.44 7.53 -14.46
C SER A 238 14.61 6.87 -13.35
N PHE A 239 13.37 6.53 -13.66
CA PHE A 239 12.50 5.70 -12.81
C PHE A 239 12.69 4.20 -13.05
N GLN A 240 13.39 3.79 -14.11
CA GLN A 240 13.52 2.39 -14.48
C GLN A 240 14.00 1.49 -13.32
N PRO A 241 15.04 1.86 -12.54
CA PRO A 241 15.47 1.03 -11.41
C PRO A 241 14.38 0.87 -10.33
N PHE A 242 13.51 1.88 -10.16
CA PHE A 242 12.41 1.83 -9.21
C PHE A 242 11.29 0.93 -9.72
N PHE A 243 10.97 1.02 -11.02
CA PHE A 243 9.98 0.16 -11.65
C PHE A 243 10.42 -1.31 -11.67
N ASP A 244 11.71 -1.58 -11.90
CA ASP A 244 12.26 -2.94 -11.84
C ASP A 244 12.14 -3.52 -10.42
N ASP A 245 12.43 -2.73 -9.37
CA ASP A 245 12.25 -3.17 -7.98
C ASP A 245 10.77 -3.32 -7.61
N LEU A 246 9.88 -2.44 -8.11
CA LEU A 246 8.43 -2.58 -7.93
C LEU A 246 7.91 -3.89 -8.52
N LEU A 247 8.28 -4.23 -9.76
CA LEU A 247 7.90 -5.49 -10.40
C LEU A 247 8.42 -6.69 -9.60
N ARG A 248 9.65 -6.61 -9.08
CA ARG A 248 10.20 -7.63 -8.20
C ARG A 248 9.40 -7.76 -6.90
N ARG A 249 8.96 -6.65 -6.29
CA ARG A 249 8.10 -6.66 -5.11
C ARG A 249 6.75 -7.29 -5.41
N PHE A 250 6.08 -6.86 -6.47
CA PHE A 250 4.78 -7.42 -6.88
C PHE A 250 4.83 -8.92 -7.12
N ALA A 251 5.93 -9.43 -7.68
CA ALA A 251 6.14 -10.87 -7.91
C ALA A 251 6.43 -11.68 -6.62
N ASN A 252 6.71 -11.01 -5.50
CA ASN A 252 7.12 -11.66 -4.26
C ASN A 252 6.24 -11.25 -3.06
N GLN A 253 4.95 -11.09 -3.31
CA GLN A 253 3.96 -10.79 -2.29
C GLN A 253 3.18 -12.03 -1.86
N TYR A 254 2.74 -11.99 -0.61
CA TYR A 254 1.93 -13.00 0.03
C TYR A 254 0.66 -12.36 0.60
N GLU A 255 -0.44 -13.08 0.51
CA GLU A 255 -1.63 -12.78 1.28
C GLU A 255 -1.49 -13.38 2.67
N LEU A 256 -1.62 -12.55 3.68
CA LEU A 256 -1.76 -12.92 5.08
C LEU A 256 -3.21 -12.75 5.50
N GLU A 257 -3.85 -13.83 5.94
CA GLU A 257 -5.12 -13.76 6.68
C GLU A 257 -4.89 -14.17 8.14
N PHE A 258 -5.59 -13.51 9.04
CA PHE A 258 -5.42 -13.77 10.46
C PHE A 258 -6.67 -13.48 11.27
N THR A 259 -6.71 -14.07 12.48
CA THR A 259 -7.68 -13.70 13.50
C THR A 259 -6.97 -13.01 14.66
N ALA A 260 -7.53 -11.90 15.10
CA ALA A 260 -7.08 -11.12 16.24
C ALA A 260 -8.16 -11.06 17.32
N ARG A 261 -7.84 -10.47 18.46
CA ARG A 261 -8.82 -10.23 19.50
C ARG A 261 -9.96 -9.37 18.93
N PRO A 262 -11.23 -9.80 19.10
CA PRO A 262 -12.34 -9.08 18.52
C PRO A 262 -12.55 -7.73 19.20
N GLU A 263 -12.76 -6.70 18.39
CA GLU A 263 -13.25 -5.40 18.82
C GLU A 263 -14.76 -5.29 18.57
N ARG A 264 -15.41 -4.34 19.23
CA ARG A 264 -16.86 -4.12 19.04
C ARG A 264 -17.22 -3.56 17.67
N LYS A 265 -16.27 -2.87 17.04
CA LYS A 265 -16.40 -2.24 15.73
C LYS A 265 -15.13 -2.50 14.92
N PRO A 266 -15.20 -2.49 13.58
CA PRO A 266 -14.00 -2.55 12.76
C PRO A 266 -13.04 -1.40 13.12
N ALA A 267 -11.77 -1.72 13.36
CA ALA A 267 -10.76 -0.76 13.76
C ALA A 267 -9.46 -0.99 12.99
N VAL A 268 -8.71 0.09 12.78
CA VAL A 268 -7.34 0.00 12.28
C VAL A 268 -6.42 -0.22 13.48
N GLU A 269 -5.65 -1.30 13.40
CA GLU A 269 -4.85 -1.83 14.50
C GLU A 269 -3.39 -1.95 14.09
N MET A 270 -2.48 -1.85 15.06
CA MET A 270 -1.05 -2.01 14.82
C MET A 270 -0.71 -3.48 14.57
N LEU A 271 -0.09 -3.78 13.43
CA LEU A 271 0.43 -5.11 13.09
C LEU A 271 1.95 -5.15 13.28
N LYS A 272 2.44 -6.20 13.94
CA LYS A 272 3.86 -6.59 13.92
C LYS A 272 3.95 -8.01 13.38
N LEU A 273 4.71 -8.17 12.32
CA LEU A 273 4.93 -9.46 11.67
C LEU A 273 6.41 -9.86 11.80
N LYS A 274 6.65 -11.12 12.06
CA LYS A 274 7.97 -11.75 12.05
C LYS A 274 7.91 -12.98 11.17
N VAL A 275 8.88 -13.10 10.27
CA VAL A 275 9.12 -14.30 9.46
C VAL A 275 10.44 -14.91 9.91
N GLU A 276 10.44 -16.21 10.18
CA GLU A 276 11.67 -16.95 10.48
C GLU A 276 12.36 -17.32 9.15
N GLY A 277 13.63 -16.96 9.04
CA GLY A 277 14.44 -17.25 7.85
C GLY A 277 15.66 -16.33 7.77
N LEU A 278 16.78 -16.86 7.33
CA LEU A 278 18.00 -16.10 7.14
C LEU A 278 18.00 -15.39 5.78
N GLY A 279 18.50 -14.16 5.76
CA GLY A 279 18.70 -13.42 4.52
C GLY A 279 17.41 -12.88 3.87
N LEU A 280 16.28 -12.88 4.58
CA LEU A 280 15.03 -12.28 4.11
C LEU A 280 14.94 -10.80 4.46
N GLN A 281 14.37 -10.03 3.54
CA GLN A 281 13.85 -8.69 3.79
C GLN A 281 12.34 -8.79 3.72
N VAL A 282 11.67 -8.50 4.82
CA VAL A 282 10.21 -8.59 4.94
C VAL A 282 9.65 -7.20 5.10
N THR A 283 8.64 -6.87 4.29
CA THR A 283 7.88 -5.64 4.39
C THR A 283 6.41 -6.00 4.59
N ALA A 284 5.83 -5.52 5.67
CA ALA A 284 4.43 -5.73 6.03
C ALA A 284 3.82 -4.42 6.49
N PRO A 285 2.51 -4.20 6.36
CA PRO A 285 1.88 -2.99 6.86
C PRO A 285 2.01 -2.89 8.38
N GLY A 286 2.38 -1.70 8.86
CA GLY A 286 2.37 -1.37 10.28
C GLY A 286 0.97 -1.24 10.85
N GLN A 287 -0.04 -0.99 10.00
CA GLN A 287 -1.44 -0.81 10.37
C GLN A 287 -2.36 -1.63 9.47
N VAL A 288 -3.36 -2.28 10.05
CA VAL A 288 -4.29 -3.16 9.34
C VAL A 288 -5.70 -3.00 9.85
N LEU A 289 -6.67 -3.12 8.96
CA LEU A 289 -8.08 -3.20 9.35
C LEU A 289 -8.39 -4.57 9.95
N VAL A 290 -8.91 -4.58 11.17
CA VAL A 290 -9.49 -5.77 11.82
C VAL A 290 -11.01 -5.61 11.85
N SER A 291 -11.73 -6.59 11.33
CA SER A 291 -13.21 -6.61 11.35
C SER A 291 -13.74 -6.74 12.79
N ALA A 292 -14.98 -6.31 13.01
CA ALA A 292 -15.68 -6.65 14.24
C ALA A 292 -15.85 -8.18 14.37
N ALA A 293 -16.02 -8.65 15.59
CA ALA A 293 -16.51 -10.01 15.81
C ALA A 293 -17.84 -10.21 15.09
N ALA A 294 -18.05 -11.39 14.50
CA ALA A 294 -19.37 -11.71 13.98
C ALA A 294 -20.41 -11.66 15.12
N PRO A 295 -21.60 -11.10 14.90
CA PRO A 295 -22.65 -11.14 15.89
C PRO A 295 -22.99 -12.60 16.25
N GLN A 296 -23.13 -12.89 17.55
CA GLN A 296 -23.56 -14.19 18.06
C GLN A 296 -25.05 -14.43 17.79
#